data_1f7eebf1e058607982864db6e3f439c6
#
_entry.id   1f7eebf1e058607982864db6e3f439c6
#
_cell.length_a   1.000
_cell.length_b   1.000
_cell.length_c   1.000
_cell.angle_alpha   90.00
_cell.angle_beta   90.00
_cell.angle_gamma   90.00
#
_symmetry.space_group_name_H-M   'P 1'
#
loop_
_entity.id
_entity.type
_entity.pdbx_description
1 polymer ?
#
loop_
_entity_poly.entity_id
_entity_poly.type
_entity_poly.pdbx_seq_one_letter_code
_entity_poly.pdbx_strand_id
1 'polypeptide(L)'
;MKVTAEKNDKVANMIFGSIYPLYLNRLVKNGRTKEELNQVLEWFTGYGSEELQALIDEKVNFRTFFKRAKIHPNEHMIKGVVCGYRIEEIEDEFQLYKQCRQMEKLIDELARGRKMEKILRKEKK
;
A
#
# COMPACT_ATOMS: atom_id res chain seq x y z
N MET A 1 -5.98 -10.53 -14.96
CA MET A 1 -7.30 -10.34 -14.31
C MET A 1 -7.73 -8.88 -14.45
N LYS A 2 -9.00 -8.67 -14.46
CA LYS A 2 -9.56 -7.34 -14.68
C LYS A 2 -10.21 -6.81 -13.41
N VAL A 3 -9.94 -5.54 -13.09
CA VAL A 3 -10.59 -4.88 -11.96
C VAL A 3 -12.00 -4.47 -12.37
N THR A 4 -12.95 -4.65 -11.46
CA THR A 4 -14.35 -4.25 -11.69
C THR A 4 -14.77 -3.28 -10.60
N ALA A 5 -15.87 -2.56 -10.83
CA ALA A 5 -16.42 -1.66 -9.82
C ALA A 5 -16.72 -2.41 -8.52
N GLU A 6 -17.22 -3.64 -8.63
CA GLU A 6 -17.52 -4.47 -7.47
C GLU A 6 -16.26 -4.77 -6.66
N LYS A 7 -15.16 -5.14 -7.32
CA LYS A 7 -13.90 -5.40 -6.62
C LYS A 7 -13.35 -4.14 -5.99
N ASN A 8 -13.44 -3.02 -6.68
CA ASN A 8 -12.99 -1.74 -6.15
C ASN A 8 -13.76 -1.36 -4.89
N ASP A 9 -15.08 -1.53 -4.92
CA ASP A 9 -15.93 -1.23 -3.76
C ASP A 9 -15.66 -2.17 -2.59
N LYS A 10 -15.42 -3.44 -2.88
CA LYS A 10 -15.10 -4.42 -1.84
C LYS A 10 -13.84 -4.02 -1.07
N VAL A 11 -12.79 -3.66 -1.80
CA VAL A 11 -11.53 -3.21 -1.17
C VAL A 11 -11.76 -1.91 -0.41
N ALA A 12 -12.52 -0.98 -0.99
CA ALA A 12 -12.78 0.30 -0.36
C ALA A 12 -13.45 0.16 1.01
N ASN A 13 -14.25 -0.88 1.19
CA ASN A 13 -14.97 -1.11 2.44
C ASN A 13 -14.19 -1.94 3.46
N MET A 14 -13.03 -2.47 3.10
CA MET A 14 -12.20 -3.24 4.03
C MET A 14 -11.56 -2.30 5.05
N ILE A 15 -11.46 -2.76 6.29
CA ILE A 15 -10.91 -1.96 7.38
C ILE A 15 -9.39 -2.06 7.38
N PHE A 16 -8.71 -0.93 7.28
CA PHE A 16 -7.26 -0.87 7.23
C PHE A 16 -6.62 -1.59 8.42
N GLY A 17 -7.10 -1.31 9.63
CA GLY A 17 -6.56 -1.91 10.85
C GLY A 17 -6.72 -3.42 10.94
N SER A 18 -7.66 -3.99 10.16
CA SER A 18 -7.83 -5.44 10.10
C SER A 18 -6.84 -6.08 9.13
N ILE A 19 -6.38 -5.33 8.14
CA ILE A 19 -5.45 -5.83 7.13
C ILE A 19 -3.98 -5.60 7.55
N TYR A 20 -3.72 -4.51 8.27
CA TYR A 20 -2.38 -4.15 8.70
C TYR A 20 -1.63 -5.31 9.39
N PRO A 21 -2.25 -6.04 10.35
CA PRO A 21 -1.57 -7.16 10.99
C PRO A 21 -1.17 -8.27 10.01
N LEU A 22 -1.93 -8.44 8.93
CA LEU A 22 -1.61 -9.45 7.92
C LEU A 22 -0.33 -9.06 7.17
N TYR A 23 -0.18 -7.79 6.84
CA TYR A 23 1.06 -7.27 6.24
C TYR A 23 2.24 -7.49 7.19
N LEU A 24 2.05 -7.12 8.46
CA LEU A 24 3.10 -7.22 9.45
C LEU A 24 3.54 -8.67 9.66
N ASN A 25 2.58 -9.59 9.79
CA ASN A 25 2.89 -11.01 9.97
C ASN A 25 3.71 -11.55 8.81
N ARG A 26 3.36 -11.20 7.58
CA ARG A 26 4.11 -11.63 6.41
C ARG A 26 5.54 -11.12 6.45
N LEU A 27 5.72 -9.86 6.81
CA LEU A 27 7.05 -9.26 6.84
C LEU A 27 7.92 -9.85 7.94
N VAL A 28 7.35 -10.06 9.13
CA VAL A 28 8.08 -10.67 10.24
C VAL A 28 8.56 -12.07 9.87
N LYS A 29 7.72 -12.85 9.20
CA LYS A 29 8.11 -14.20 8.74
C LYS A 29 9.29 -14.14 7.77
N ASN A 30 9.47 -13.04 7.08
CA ASN A 30 10.53 -12.89 6.10
C ASN A 30 11.70 -12.04 6.62
N GLY A 31 11.78 -11.87 7.96
CA GLY A 31 12.91 -11.20 8.58
C GLY A 31 12.88 -9.68 8.52
N ARG A 32 11.71 -9.10 8.19
CA ARG A 32 11.57 -7.65 8.15
C ARG A 32 10.89 -7.17 9.44
N THR A 33 10.89 -5.86 9.65
CA THR A 33 10.41 -5.27 10.90
C THR A 33 9.18 -4.39 10.71
N LYS A 34 8.49 -4.12 11.81
CA LYS A 34 7.37 -3.19 11.84
C LYS A 34 7.81 -1.79 11.41
N GLU A 35 9.00 -1.38 11.82
CA GLU A 35 9.55 -0.07 11.45
C GLU A 35 9.71 0.05 9.95
N GLU A 36 10.16 -1.03 9.31
CA GLU A 36 10.31 -1.04 7.86
C GLU A 36 8.95 -0.97 7.16
N LEU A 37 7.95 -1.69 7.67
CA LEU A 37 6.60 -1.61 7.12
C LEU A 37 6.07 -0.18 7.24
N ASN A 38 6.20 0.42 8.42
CA ASN A 38 5.72 1.78 8.64
C ASN A 38 6.46 2.78 7.74
N GLN A 39 7.75 2.60 7.54
CA GLN A 39 8.54 3.47 6.66
C GLN A 39 7.98 3.45 5.24
N VAL A 40 7.65 2.28 4.74
CA VAL A 40 7.07 2.13 3.40
C VAL A 40 5.70 2.80 3.32
N LEU A 41 4.85 2.56 4.31
CA LEU A 41 3.51 3.15 4.34
C LEU A 41 3.58 4.68 4.46
N GLU A 42 4.47 5.19 5.30
CA GLU A 42 4.64 6.63 5.48
C GLU A 42 5.11 7.29 4.19
N TRP A 43 6.05 6.65 3.51
CA TRP A 43 6.53 7.18 2.22
C TRP A 43 5.39 7.24 1.20
N PHE A 44 4.61 6.17 1.10
CA PHE A 44 3.58 6.06 0.08
C PHE A 44 2.39 6.99 0.35
N THR A 45 1.97 7.07 1.61
CA THR A 45 0.71 7.75 1.97
C THR A 45 0.89 9.16 2.52
N GLY A 46 2.10 9.52 2.91
CA GLY A 46 2.35 10.82 3.56
C GLY A 46 1.93 10.87 5.02
N TYR A 47 1.41 9.79 5.57
CA TYR A 47 1.05 9.72 6.99
C TYR A 47 2.31 9.58 7.85
N GLY A 48 2.28 10.16 9.06
CA GLY A 48 3.28 9.86 10.07
C GLY A 48 2.88 8.63 10.86
N SER A 49 3.78 8.10 11.71
CA SER A 49 3.49 6.89 12.47
C SER A 49 2.34 7.08 13.45
N GLU A 50 2.21 8.26 14.05
CA GLU A 50 1.08 8.53 14.95
C GLU A 50 -0.24 8.56 14.19
N GLU A 51 -0.23 9.12 12.97
CA GLU A 51 -1.42 9.14 12.12
C GLU A 51 -1.83 7.73 11.71
N LEU A 52 -0.86 6.89 11.36
CA LEU A 52 -1.14 5.49 11.01
C LEU A 52 -1.82 4.78 12.18
N GLN A 53 -1.30 4.98 13.39
CA GLN A 53 -1.88 4.36 14.57
C GLN A 53 -3.30 4.87 14.83
N ALA A 54 -3.52 6.17 14.66
CA ALA A 54 -4.85 6.76 14.83
C ALA A 54 -5.85 6.17 13.84
N LEU A 55 -5.43 5.97 12.59
CA LEU A 55 -6.30 5.39 11.57
C LEU A 55 -6.66 3.94 11.90
N ILE A 56 -5.73 3.21 12.49
CA ILE A 56 -6.00 1.85 12.97
C ILE A 56 -7.02 1.90 14.10
N ASP A 57 -6.81 2.78 15.06
CA ASP A 57 -7.68 2.91 16.25
C ASP A 57 -9.09 3.36 15.86
N GLU A 58 -9.20 4.23 14.85
CA GLU A 58 -10.49 4.71 14.35
C GLU A 58 -11.20 3.70 13.47
N LYS A 59 -10.55 2.61 13.13
CA LYS A 59 -11.10 1.55 12.28
C LYS A 59 -11.58 2.06 10.93
N VAL A 60 -10.81 2.97 10.34
CA VAL A 60 -11.16 3.52 9.02
C VAL A 60 -11.07 2.45 7.94
N ASN A 61 -11.92 2.57 6.93
CA ASN A 61 -11.83 1.69 5.78
C ASN A 61 -10.82 2.25 4.77
N PHE A 62 -10.50 1.48 3.73
CA PHE A 62 -9.53 1.91 2.74
C PHE A 62 -10.00 3.14 1.97
N ARG A 63 -11.32 3.31 1.81
CA ARG A 63 -11.84 4.52 1.16
C ARG A 63 -11.37 5.77 1.90
N THR A 64 -11.55 5.81 3.22
CA THR A 64 -11.11 6.92 4.05
C THR A 64 -9.60 7.00 4.11
N PHE A 65 -8.94 5.85 4.25
CA PHE A 65 -7.48 5.77 4.32
C PHE A 65 -6.84 6.46 3.11
N PHE A 66 -7.26 6.10 1.90
CA PHE A 66 -6.66 6.67 0.70
C PHE A 66 -7.19 8.08 0.40
N LYS A 67 -8.43 8.38 0.80
CA LYS A 67 -8.98 9.73 0.61
C LYS A 67 -8.19 10.78 1.38
N ARG A 68 -7.77 10.47 2.60
CA ARG A 68 -7.01 11.41 3.45
C ARG A 68 -5.52 11.38 3.16
N ALA A 69 -5.04 10.39 2.44
CA ALA A 69 -3.61 10.23 2.18
C ALA A 69 -3.11 11.27 1.19
N LYS A 70 -1.83 11.61 1.35
CA LYS A 70 -1.10 12.41 0.36
C LYS A 70 -0.18 11.46 -0.38
N ILE A 71 -0.70 10.82 -1.41
CA ILE A 71 0.05 9.80 -2.14
C ILE A 71 1.30 10.42 -2.76
N HIS A 72 2.42 9.73 -2.60
CA HIS A 72 3.71 10.23 -3.07
C HIS A 72 3.66 10.49 -4.58
N PRO A 73 4.24 11.61 -5.05
CA PRO A 73 4.21 11.92 -6.50
C PRO A 73 4.92 10.89 -7.36
N ASN A 74 5.83 10.11 -6.80
CA ASN A 74 6.51 9.05 -7.55
C ASN A 74 5.76 7.72 -7.56
N GLU A 75 4.48 7.71 -7.14
CA GLU A 75 3.68 6.49 -7.15
C GLU A 75 3.57 5.88 -8.55
N HIS A 76 3.64 6.70 -9.59
CA HIS A 76 3.61 6.23 -10.97
C HIS A 76 4.79 5.33 -11.31
N MET A 77 5.85 5.35 -10.52
CA MET A 77 7.01 4.48 -10.71
C MET A 77 6.80 3.10 -10.10
N ILE A 78 5.70 2.90 -9.38
CA ILE A 78 5.36 1.59 -8.81
C ILE A 78 4.62 0.81 -9.89
N LYS A 79 5.32 -0.13 -10.50
CA LYS A 79 4.80 -0.90 -11.65
C LYS A 79 5.02 -2.37 -11.44
N GLY A 80 4.44 -3.17 -12.31
CA GLY A 80 4.63 -4.61 -12.30
C GLY A 80 3.41 -5.34 -11.77
N VAL A 81 3.61 -6.63 -11.49
CA VAL A 81 2.51 -7.52 -11.13
C VAL A 81 2.50 -7.76 -9.61
N VAL A 82 1.32 -7.70 -9.03
CA VAL A 82 1.09 -8.09 -7.63
C VAL A 82 -0.30 -8.68 -7.53
N CYS A 83 -0.42 -9.81 -6.85
CA CYS A 83 -1.70 -10.51 -6.66
C CYS A 83 -2.42 -10.77 -7.98
N GLY A 84 -1.67 -11.03 -9.05
CA GLY A 84 -2.25 -11.34 -10.36
C GLY A 84 -2.66 -10.15 -11.19
N TYR A 85 -2.44 -8.94 -10.71
CA TYR A 85 -2.77 -7.71 -11.44
C TYR A 85 -1.51 -6.97 -11.85
N ARG A 86 -1.51 -6.48 -13.08
CA ARG A 86 -0.45 -5.57 -13.54
C ARG A 86 -0.90 -4.16 -13.23
N ILE A 87 -0.16 -3.50 -12.34
CA ILE A 87 -0.54 -2.21 -11.77
C ILE A 87 -0.81 -1.16 -12.86
N GLU A 88 0.09 -1.05 -13.83
CA GLU A 88 -0.05 -0.02 -14.87
C GLU A 88 -1.23 -0.24 -15.80
N GLU A 89 -1.86 -1.41 -15.75
CA GLU A 89 -3.05 -1.72 -16.55
C GLU A 89 -4.35 -1.47 -15.79
N ILE A 90 -4.29 -1.10 -14.51
CA ILE A 90 -5.49 -0.80 -13.74
C ILE A 90 -6.00 0.58 -14.17
N GLU A 91 -7.28 0.66 -14.55
CA GLU A 91 -7.87 1.88 -15.07
C GLU A 91 -7.99 2.96 -13.99
N ASP A 92 -7.89 4.22 -14.40
CA ASP A 92 -7.94 5.36 -13.46
C ASP A 92 -9.26 5.47 -12.73
N GLU A 93 -10.35 4.98 -13.30
CA GLU A 93 -11.64 4.99 -12.60
C GLU A 93 -11.61 4.09 -11.35
N PHE A 94 -10.66 3.17 -11.28
CA PHE A 94 -10.47 2.30 -10.11
C PHE A 94 -9.21 2.70 -9.34
N GLN A 95 -9.02 3.98 -9.18
CA GLN A 95 -7.81 4.52 -8.55
C GLN A 95 -7.58 3.98 -7.15
N LEU A 96 -8.63 3.82 -6.34
CA LEU A 96 -8.49 3.27 -5.00
C LEU A 96 -7.92 1.86 -5.05
N TYR A 97 -8.45 1.02 -5.93
CA TYR A 97 -7.95 -0.34 -6.12
C TYR A 97 -6.49 -0.32 -6.56
N LYS A 98 -6.18 0.57 -7.50
CA LYS A 98 -4.81 0.73 -7.99
C LYS A 98 -3.86 1.13 -6.86
N GLN A 99 -4.25 2.10 -6.03
CA GLN A 99 -3.43 2.54 -4.90
C GLN A 99 -3.21 1.41 -3.89
N CYS A 100 -4.24 0.62 -3.65
CA CYS A 100 -4.11 -0.53 -2.77
C CYS A 100 -3.08 -1.53 -3.32
N ARG A 101 -3.13 -1.80 -4.63
CA ARG A 101 -2.18 -2.72 -5.25
C ARG A 101 -0.76 -2.14 -5.30
N GLN A 102 -0.63 -0.84 -5.50
CA GLN A 102 0.68 -0.18 -5.41
C GLN A 102 1.28 -0.35 -4.03
N MET A 103 0.50 -0.13 -2.99
CA MET A 103 0.95 -0.30 -1.61
C MET A 103 1.36 -1.75 -1.36
N GLU A 104 0.56 -2.70 -1.82
CA GLU A 104 0.88 -4.12 -1.68
C GLU A 104 2.14 -4.50 -2.44
N LYS A 105 2.40 -3.87 -3.58
CA LYS A 105 3.62 -4.12 -4.34
C LYS A 105 4.85 -3.74 -3.52
N LEU A 106 4.80 -2.59 -2.84
CA LEU A 106 5.90 -2.16 -1.98
C LEU A 106 6.11 -3.15 -0.84
N ILE A 107 5.03 -3.62 -0.23
CA ILE A 107 5.09 -4.59 0.86
C ILE A 107 5.64 -5.93 0.34
N ASP A 108 5.21 -6.34 -0.84
CA ASP A 108 5.69 -7.56 -1.47
C ASP A 108 7.20 -7.51 -1.72
N GLU A 109 7.68 -6.37 -2.22
CA GLU A 109 9.12 -6.19 -2.45
C GLU A 109 9.90 -6.26 -1.15
N LEU A 110 9.35 -5.67 -0.09
CA LEU A 110 9.97 -5.73 1.23
C LEU A 110 10.03 -7.17 1.73
N ALA A 111 8.95 -7.93 1.58
CA ALA A 111 8.89 -9.33 1.99
C ALA A 111 9.87 -10.20 1.22
N ARG A 112 10.17 -9.84 -0.03
CA ARG A 112 11.10 -10.58 -0.86
C ARG A 112 12.57 -10.20 -0.63
N GLY A 113 12.82 -9.30 0.31
CA GLY A 113 14.18 -8.95 0.71
C GLY A 113 14.80 -7.80 -0.07
N ARG A 114 14.01 -7.06 -0.83
CA ARG A 114 14.54 -5.93 -1.59
C ARG A 114 15.00 -4.83 -0.63
N LYS A 115 16.05 -4.12 -1.00
CA LYS A 115 16.59 -3.04 -0.17
C LYS A 115 15.62 -1.87 -0.12
N MET A 116 15.48 -1.27 1.05
CA MET A 116 14.57 -0.15 1.26
C MET A 116 14.80 0.98 0.24
N GLU A 117 16.06 1.33 -0.02
CA GLU A 117 16.39 2.41 -0.97
C GLU A 117 15.89 2.13 -2.38
N LYS A 118 15.66 0.84 -2.72
CA LYS A 118 15.13 0.46 -4.03
C LYS A 118 13.62 0.39 -4.03
N ILE A 119 13.03 0.08 -2.88
CA ILE A 119 11.58 0.03 -2.73
C ILE A 119 11.00 1.43 -2.81
N LEU A 120 11.60 2.37 -2.10
CA LEU A 120 11.17 3.76 -2.11
C LEU A 120 11.65 4.40 -3.41
N ARG A 121 10.74 4.66 -4.35
CA ARG A 121 11.06 5.19 -5.67
C ARG A 121 11.38 6.68 -5.55
N LYS A 122 12.49 6.98 -4.91
CA LYS A 122 12.95 8.35 -4.78
C LYS A 122 13.51 8.83 -6.11
N GLU A 123 13.22 10.07 -6.44
CA GLU A 123 13.75 10.65 -7.65
C GLU A 123 15.26 10.82 -7.52
N LYS A 124 15.96 10.42 -8.55
CA LYS A 124 17.41 10.58 -8.60
C LYS A 124 17.76 11.82 -9.39
N LYS A 125 18.73 12.52 -8.90
CA LYS A 125 19.28 13.69 -9.57
C LYS A 125 20.49 13.32 -10.39
#